data_c34bfdadd52169926a53aab87dcf29d1
#
_entry.id   c34bfdadd52169926a53aab87dcf29d1
#
_cell.length_a   1.000
_cell.length_b   1.000
_cell.length_c   1.000
_cell.angle_alpha   90.00
_cell.angle_beta   90.00
_cell.angle_gamma   90.00
#
_symmetry.space_group_name_H-M   'P 1'
#
loop_
_entity.id
_entity.type
_entity.pdbx_description
1 polymer ?
#
loop_
_entity_poly.entity_id
_entity_poly.type
_entity_poly.pdbx_seq_one_letter_code
_entity_poly.pdbx_strand_id
1 'polypeptide(L)'
;LPNEKLPIRQAVYFDVKDGRMIFAIPRGKKVYIGTTDTNYTSDTNAPYATKEDVIYLLNAANHMFPTVQLKMEDVESSWAGLRPLIHEDGKSPSDLSRKDEIFISPSNLISIAGGKLTGFRKMAERSVNVVCKQLKIEEGREFPKCNTEFIKLSGGDLENYPSDYARNLQEDFKQFYLD
;
A
#
# COMPACT_ATOMS: atom_id res chain seq x y z
N LEU A 1 18.16 -2.94 0.57
CA LEU A 1 19.46 -2.67 1.17
C LEU A 1 19.67 -3.49 2.44
N PRO A 2 20.92 -3.92 2.76
CA PRO A 2 21.25 -4.45 4.08
C PRO A 2 21.03 -3.40 5.19
N ASN A 3 20.52 -3.82 6.34
CA ASN A 3 20.35 -2.91 7.48
C ASN A 3 21.71 -2.37 8.03
N GLU A 4 22.78 -3.09 7.80
CA GLU A 4 24.14 -2.65 8.17
C GLU A 4 24.58 -1.39 7.43
N LYS A 5 24.08 -1.17 6.21
CA LYS A 5 24.36 0.00 5.37
C LYS A 5 23.51 1.21 5.74
N LEU A 6 22.31 0.98 6.28
CA LEU A 6 21.41 2.03 6.80
C LEU A 6 20.81 1.55 8.14
N PRO A 7 21.55 1.72 9.27
CA PRO A 7 21.20 1.09 10.55
C PRO A 7 20.11 1.87 11.30
N ILE A 8 18.93 1.97 10.71
CA ILE A 8 17.75 2.58 11.33
C ILE A 8 16.99 1.54 12.16
N ARG A 9 16.40 1.97 13.27
CA ARG A 9 15.65 1.10 14.20
C ARG A 9 14.14 1.23 14.07
N GLN A 10 13.67 2.28 13.42
CA GLN A 10 12.26 2.56 13.19
C GLN A 10 12.04 3.07 11.77
N ALA A 11 10.81 3.01 11.29
CA ALA A 11 10.44 3.62 10.04
C ALA A 11 10.65 5.14 10.11
N VAL A 12 11.26 5.69 9.06
CA VAL A 12 11.48 7.14 8.88
C VAL A 12 10.73 7.56 7.63
N TYR A 13 9.98 8.65 7.72
CA TYR A 13 9.28 9.27 6.62
C TYR A 13 9.73 10.71 6.49
N PHE A 14 10.21 11.10 5.32
CA PHE A 14 10.85 12.39 5.10
C PHE A 14 10.55 12.94 3.72
N ASP A 15 10.56 14.26 3.62
CA ASP A 15 10.39 14.99 2.36
C ASP A 15 11.73 15.16 1.64
N VAL A 16 11.65 15.36 0.34
CA VAL A 16 12.77 15.70 -0.53
C VAL A 16 12.51 17.04 -1.24
N LYS A 17 13.55 17.62 -1.81
CA LYS A 17 13.51 18.99 -2.39
C LYS A 17 12.44 19.19 -3.46
N ASP A 18 12.04 18.14 -4.16
CA ASP A 18 11.00 18.18 -5.19
C ASP A 18 9.56 18.00 -4.64
N GLY A 19 9.41 17.98 -3.30
CA GLY A 19 8.12 17.88 -2.61
C GLY A 19 7.59 16.47 -2.44
N ARG A 20 8.27 15.46 -2.96
CA ARG A 20 7.87 14.06 -2.75
C ARG A 20 8.24 13.58 -1.35
N MET A 21 7.51 12.59 -0.88
CA MET A 21 7.77 11.95 0.40
C MET A 21 8.41 10.58 0.19
N ILE A 22 9.48 10.35 0.91
CA ILE A 22 10.23 9.08 0.90
C ILE A 22 10.11 8.43 2.26
N PHE A 23 10.09 7.12 2.27
CA PHE A 23 10.21 6.34 3.50
C PHE A 23 11.44 5.44 3.47
N ALA A 24 11.99 5.19 4.64
CA ALA A 24 12.96 4.13 4.91
C ALA A 24 12.38 3.26 6.03
N ILE A 25 12.19 1.97 5.76
CA ILE A 25 11.52 1.04 6.68
C ILE A 25 12.44 -0.14 6.97
N PRO A 26 12.90 -0.30 8.23
CA PRO A 26 13.66 -1.48 8.62
C PRO A 26 12.74 -2.69 8.72
N ARG A 27 13.21 -3.83 8.23
CA ARG A 27 12.53 -5.12 8.36
C ARG A 27 13.54 -6.25 8.48
N GLY A 28 13.74 -6.71 9.70
CA GLY A 28 14.76 -7.70 10.02
C GLY A 28 16.15 -7.18 9.63
N LYS A 29 16.84 -7.89 8.76
CA LYS A 29 18.19 -7.54 8.30
C LYS A 29 18.22 -6.61 7.07
N LYS A 30 17.05 -6.11 6.64
CA LYS A 30 16.91 -5.30 5.43
C LYS A 30 16.24 -3.96 5.72
N VAL A 31 16.47 -2.99 4.86
CA VAL A 31 15.77 -1.71 4.83
C VAL A 31 15.18 -1.48 3.44
N TYR A 32 13.89 -1.17 3.39
CA TYR A 32 13.20 -0.74 2.18
C TYR A 32 13.21 0.77 2.08
N ILE A 33 13.53 1.30 0.89
CA ILE A 33 13.46 2.73 0.58
C ILE A 33 12.51 2.92 -0.60
N GLY A 34 11.61 3.84 -0.52
CA GLY A 34 10.61 4.17 -1.56
C GLY A 34 9.83 5.44 -1.20
N THR A 35 9.08 6.01 -2.10
CA THR A 35 8.78 5.59 -3.47
C THR A 35 9.20 6.69 -4.45
N THR A 36 9.26 6.38 -5.76
CA THR A 36 9.56 7.40 -6.78
C THR A 36 8.30 8.13 -7.24
N ASP A 37 7.13 7.47 -7.29
CA ASP A 37 5.84 8.04 -7.72
C ASP A 37 5.94 8.85 -9.03
N THR A 38 6.33 8.18 -10.09
CA THR A 38 6.49 8.76 -11.43
C THR A 38 5.43 8.27 -12.40
N ASN A 39 5.15 9.03 -13.46
CA ASN A 39 4.35 8.56 -14.57
C ASN A 39 5.05 7.39 -15.27
N TYR A 40 4.34 6.29 -15.44
CA TYR A 40 4.86 5.10 -16.11
C TYR A 40 4.28 4.99 -17.50
N THR A 41 5.15 4.97 -18.52
CA THR A 41 4.76 4.95 -19.96
C THR A 41 5.20 3.69 -20.69
N SER A 42 5.89 2.77 -20.00
CA SER A 42 6.34 1.50 -20.57
C SER A 42 5.30 0.39 -20.42
N ASP A 43 5.68 -0.86 -20.69
CA ASP A 43 4.78 -2.01 -20.63
C ASP A 43 4.20 -2.20 -19.21
N THR A 44 2.90 -2.03 -19.09
CA THR A 44 2.17 -2.16 -17.81
C THR A 44 2.05 -3.61 -17.32
N ASN A 45 2.30 -4.61 -18.18
CA ASN A 45 2.28 -6.01 -17.78
C ASN A 45 3.56 -6.42 -17.02
N ALA A 46 4.65 -5.67 -17.22
CA ALA A 46 5.94 -5.96 -16.60
C ALA A 46 6.59 -4.68 -16.06
N PRO A 47 6.01 -4.03 -15.04
CA PRO A 47 6.61 -2.83 -14.45
C PRO A 47 7.93 -3.17 -13.77
N TYR A 48 8.93 -2.33 -13.98
CA TYR A 48 10.26 -2.48 -13.36
C TYR A 48 10.78 -1.13 -12.86
N ALA A 49 11.66 -1.16 -11.86
CA ALA A 49 12.39 0.01 -11.39
C ALA A 49 13.58 0.27 -12.30
N THR A 50 13.71 1.49 -12.77
CA THR A 50 14.84 1.92 -13.62
C THR A 50 16.08 2.22 -12.77
N LYS A 51 17.21 2.38 -13.42
CA LYS A 51 18.44 2.83 -12.76
C LYS A 51 18.27 4.24 -12.18
N GLU A 52 17.54 5.09 -12.87
CA GLU A 52 17.23 6.47 -12.47
C GLU A 52 16.39 6.49 -11.18
N ASP A 53 15.42 5.58 -11.06
CA ASP A 53 14.62 5.41 -9.84
C ASP A 53 15.51 5.06 -8.64
N VAL A 54 16.42 4.12 -8.85
CA VAL A 54 17.34 3.68 -7.78
C VAL A 54 18.29 4.83 -7.38
N ILE A 55 18.89 5.54 -8.35
CA ILE A 55 19.75 6.69 -8.09
C ILE A 55 18.99 7.77 -7.32
N TYR A 56 17.75 8.05 -7.71
CA TYR A 56 16.91 9.03 -7.04
C TYR A 56 16.73 8.69 -5.55
N LEU A 57 16.35 7.44 -5.25
CA LEU A 57 16.12 6.98 -3.88
C LEU A 57 17.40 6.94 -3.04
N LEU A 58 18.53 6.55 -3.64
CA LEU A 58 19.83 6.58 -2.96
C LEU A 58 20.25 8.02 -2.62
N ASN A 59 20.07 8.96 -3.55
CA ASN A 59 20.37 10.38 -3.31
C ASN A 59 19.48 10.96 -2.21
N ALA A 60 18.19 10.63 -2.21
CA ALA A 60 17.25 11.05 -1.17
C ALA A 60 17.68 10.51 0.21
N ALA A 61 18.02 9.24 0.30
CA ALA A 61 18.48 8.61 1.53
C ALA A 61 19.82 9.19 2.01
N ASN A 62 20.79 9.38 1.13
CA ASN A 62 22.08 9.98 1.47
C ASN A 62 21.94 11.44 1.93
N HIS A 63 20.97 12.18 1.39
CA HIS A 63 20.67 13.53 1.86
C HIS A 63 20.08 13.53 3.27
N MET A 64 19.13 12.62 3.53
CA MET A 64 18.50 12.50 4.86
C MET A 64 19.46 11.93 5.91
N PHE A 65 20.33 11.03 5.51
CA PHE A 65 21.29 10.35 6.38
C PHE A 65 22.72 10.62 5.92
N PRO A 66 23.28 11.83 6.15
CA PRO A 66 24.53 12.27 5.53
C PRO A 66 25.77 11.48 5.96
N THR A 67 25.71 10.76 7.07
CA THR A 67 26.77 9.87 7.54
C THR A 67 26.78 8.53 6.82
N VAL A 68 25.71 8.19 6.08
CA VAL A 68 25.57 6.96 5.33
C VAL A 68 25.84 7.27 3.85
N GLN A 69 26.80 6.61 3.25
CA GLN A 69 27.16 6.82 1.84
C GLN A 69 26.70 5.61 1.00
N LEU A 70 25.37 5.48 0.83
CA LEU A 70 24.76 4.41 0.04
C LEU A 70 25.15 4.52 -1.43
N LYS A 71 25.47 3.38 -2.04
CA LYS A 71 25.86 3.26 -3.44
C LYS A 71 25.00 2.22 -4.14
N MET A 72 25.09 2.16 -5.47
CA MET A 72 24.38 1.16 -6.28
C MET A 72 24.71 -0.27 -5.86
N GLU A 73 25.93 -0.54 -5.48
CA GLU A 73 26.41 -1.87 -5.05
C GLU A 73 25.77 -2.33 -3.73
N ASP A 74 25.22 -1.41 -2.96
CA ASP A 74 24.51 -1.71 -1.70
C ASP A 74 23.06 -2.16 -1.95
N VAL A 75 22.55 -2.01 -3.18
CA VAL A 75 21.19 -2.40 -3.55
C VAL A 75 21.13 -3.88 -3.88
N GLU A 76 20.46 -4.66 -3.06
CA GLU A 76 20.32 -6.11 -3.27
C GLU A 76 19.15 -6.46 -4.20
N SER A 77 18.09 -5.69 -4.16
CA SER A 77 16.90 -5.88 -5.02
C SER A 77 16.09 -4.61 -5.15
N SER A 78 15.31 -4.54 -6.22
CA SER A 78 14.33 -3.50 -6.47
C SER A 78 13.04 -4.12 -7.00
N TRP A 79 11.92 -3.44 -6.82
CA TRP A 79 10.66 -3.79 -7.42
C TRP A 79 9.87 -2.54 -7.76
N ALA A 80 8.97 -2.66 -8.70
CA ALA A 80 8.04 -1.63 -9.08
C ALA A 80 6.62 -2.19 -9.13
N GLY A 81 5.65 -1.32 -8.99
CA GLY A 81 4.24 -1.63 -9.12
C GLY A 81 3.48 -0.42 -9.62
N LEU A 82 2.38 -0.65 -10.32
CA LEU A 82 1.54 0.42 -10.82
C LEU A 82 0.51 0.82 -9.77
N ARG A 83 0.30 2.12 -9.63
CA ARG A 83 -0.81 2.70 -8.88
C ARG A 83 -1.92 3.08 -9.84
N PRO A 84 -3.11 2.46 -9.75
CA PRO A 84 -4.27 2.92 -10.50
C PRO A 84 -4.83 4.18 -9.82
N LEU A 85 -4.36 5.34 -10.25
CA LEU A 85 -4.87 6.64 -9.79
C LEU A 85 -5.99 7.11 -10.73
N ILE A 86 -7.01 7.76 -10.17
CA ILE A 86 -8.05 8.40 -10.97
C ILE A 86 -7.43 9.63 -11.61
N HIS A 87 -7.49 9.70 -12.95
CA HIS A 87 -6.91 10.81 -13.68
C HIS A 87 -7.66 12.11 -13.38
N GLU A 88 -6.92 13.17 -13.09
CA GLU A 88 -7.41 14.54 -12.97
C GLU A 88 -6.51 15.44 -13.84
N ASP A 89 -7.14 16.16 -14.77
CA ASP A 89 -6.41 17.04 -15.70
C ASP A 89 -5.61 18.09 -14.93
N GLY A 90 -4.35 18.28 -15.34
CA GLY A 90 -3.45 19.29 -14.78
C GLY A 90 -2.80 18.94 -13.45
N LYS A 91 -3.03 17.74 -12.90
CA LYS A 91 -2.35 17.30 -11.67
C LYS A 91 -1.20 16.34 -11.95
N SER A 92 -0.14 16.47 -11.16
CA SER A 92 0.94 15.46 -11.15
C SER A 92 0.51 14.18 -10.40
N PRO A 93 1.17 13.03 -10.62
CA PRO A 93 0.85 11.78 -9.90
C PRO A 93 0.92 11.90 -8.38
N SER A 94 1.80 12.75 -7.85
CA SER A 94 1.92 13.02 -6.42
C SER A 94 0.75 13.84 -5.86
N ASP A 95 0.11 14.66 -6.71
CA ASP A 95 -0.99 15.56 -6.34
C ASP A 95 -2.37 14.94 -6.56
N LEU A 96 -2.44 13.81 -7.28
CA LEU A 96 -3.70 13.12 -7.54
C LEU A 96 -4.33 12.63 -6.25
N SER A 97 -5.64 12.87 -6.13
CA SER A 97 -6.42 12.43 -5.00
C SER A 97 -6.37 10.89 -4.90
N ARG A 98 -6.12 10.40 -3.68
CA ARG A 98 -6.23 8.97 -3.34
C ARG A 98 -7.61 8.63 -2.77
N LYS A 99 -8.62 9.43 -3.10
CA LYS A 99 -10.01 9.12 -2.80
C LYS A 99 -10.47 7.98 -3.69
N ASP A 100 -11.40 7.21 -3.19
CA ASP A 100 -12.14 6.25 -4.00
C ASP A 100 -13.35 6.95 -4.63
N GLU A 101 -13.67 6.56 -5.85
CA GLU A 101 -14.83 7.03 -6.58
C GLU A 101 -15.66 5.86 -7.09
N ILE A 102 -16.98 6.05 -7.08
CA ILE A 102 -17.94 5.06 -7.57
C ILE A 102 -18.55 5.61 -8.86
N PHE A 103 -18.45 4.82 -9.92
CA PHE A 103 -18.98 5.11 -11.23
C PHE A 103 -20.15 4.17 -11.53
N ILE A 104 -21.22 4.68 -12.11
CA ILE A 104 -22.36 3.89 -12.60
C ILE A 104 -22.45 4.13 -14.11
N SER A 105 -22.27 3.07 -14.90
CA SER A 105 -22.39 3.15 -16.35
C SER A 105 -23.84 3.19 -16.80
N PRO A 106 -24.13 3.53 -18.06
CA PRO A 106 -25.49 3.46 -18.62
C PRO A 106 -26.11 2.05 -18.60
N SER A 107 -25.25 0.99 -18.51
CA SER A 107 -25.69 -0.40 -18.36
C SER A 107 -25.87 -0.83 -16.90
N ASN A 108 -25.89 0.10 -15.95
CA ASN A 108 -25.98 -0.13 -14.51
C ASN A 108 -24.76 -0.90 -13.91
N LEU A 109 -23.63 -1.00 -14.62
CA LEU A 109 -22.40 -1.51 -14.06
C LEU A 109 -21.86 -0.52 -13.02
N ILE A 110 -21.72 -0.97 -11.79
CA ILE A 110 -21.14 -0.20 -10.67
C ILE A 110 -19.66 -0.56 -10.57
N SER A 111 -18.80 0.46 -10.73
CA SER A 111 -17.35 0.33 -10.62
C SER A 111 -16.85 1.21 -9.50
N ILE A 112 -15.87 0.72 -8.72
CA ILE A 112 -15.15 1.50 -7.75
C ILE A 112 -13.66 1.54 -8.13
N ALA A 113 -13.07 2.71 -8.07
CA ALA A 113 -11.66 2.91 -8.36
C ALA A 113 -10.99 3.82 -7.32
N GLY A 114 -9.65 3.74 -7.25
CA GLY A 114 -8.86 4.55 -6.31
C GLY A 114 -8.92 4.06 -4.87
N GLY A 115 -8.68 4.98 -3.94
CA GLY A 115 -8.69 4.71 -2.51
C GLY A 115 -7.39 4.11 -1.97
N LYS A 116 -7.31 4.04 -0.65
CA LYS A 116 -6.20 3.39 0.05
C LYS A 116 -6.63 2.00 0.52
N LEU A 117 -5.70 1.04 0.48
CA LEU A 117 -5.94 -0.33 0.94
C LEU A 117 -6.55 -0.37 2.37
N THR A 118 -6.09 0.50 3.26
CA THR A 118 -6.61 0.61 4.64
C THR A 118 -8.07 1.08 4.71
N GLY A 119 -8.60 1.68 3.64
CA GLY A 119 -9.99 2.12 3.54
C GLY A 119 -10.96 1.06 3.02
N PHE A 120 -10.50 -0.16 2.72
CA PHE A 120 -11.23 -1.21 2.02
C PHE A 120 -12.64 -1.47 2.56
N ARG A 121 -12.81 -1.52 3.90
CA ARG A 121 -14.11 -1.78 4.52
C ARG A 121 -15.12 -0.68 4.20
N LYS A 122 -14.70 0.59 4.37
CA LYS A 122 -15.58 1.75 4.06
C LYS A 122 -15.83 1.90 2.56
N MET A 123 -14.87 1.55 1.72
CA MET A 123 -15.05 1.49 0.27
C MET A 123 -16.11 0.45 -0.10
N ALA A 124 -16.00 -0.76 0.45
CA ALA A 124 -16.99 -1.82 0.26
C ALA A 124 -18.38 -1.41 0.78
N GLU A 125 -18.48 -0.84 1.98
CA GLU A 125 -19.73 -0.34 2.55
C GLU A 125 -20.42 0.66 1.61
N ARG A 126 -19.67 1.64 1.07
CA ARG A 126 -20.22 2.65 0.14
C ARG A 126 -20.70 2.01 -1.17
N SER A 127 -19.93 1.10 -1.73
CA SER A 127 -20.30 0.40 -2.97
C SER A 127 -21.55 -0.44 -2.78
N VAL A 128 -21.63 -1.21 -1.70
CA VAL A 128 -22.82 -2.05 -1.38
C VAL A 128 -24.03 -1.15 -1.10
N ASN A 129 -23.87 -0.02 -0.43
CA ASN A 129 -24.97 0.93 -0.20
C ASN A 129 -25.55 1.49 -1.51
N VAL A 130 -24.70 1.71 -2.53
CA VAL A 130 -25.18 2.10 -3.87
C VAL A 130 -26.00 0.98 -4.49
N VAL A 131 -25.50 -0.26 -4.46
CA VAL A 131 -26.24 -1.44 -4.95
C VAL A 131 -27.57 -1.61 -4.23
N CYS A 132 -27.60 -1.56 -2.89
CA CYS A 132 -28.81 -1.68 -2.10
C CYS A 132 -29.85 -0.60 -2.44
N LYS A 133 -29.38 0.65 -2.65
CA LYS A 133 -30.25 1.75 -3.06
C LYS A 133 -30.86 1.51 -4.44
N GLN A 134 -30.08 1.00 -5.37
CA GLN A 134 -30.55 0.69 -6.72
C GLN A 134 -31.58 -0.45 -6.69
N LEU A 135 -31.30 -1.55 -5.99
CA LEU A 135 -32.23 -2.67 -5.84
C LEU A 135 -33.54 -2.27 -5.10
N LYS A 136 -33.45 -1.32 -4.18
CA LYS A 136 -34.67 -0.78 -3.55
C LYS A 136 -35.54 -0.04 -4.57
N ILE A 137 -34.95 0.71 -5.48
CA ILE A 137 -35.67 1.46 -6.51
C ILE A 137 -36.26 0.50 -7.57
N GLU A 138 -35.48 -0.47 -8.02
CA GLU A 138 -35.83 -1.35 -9.14
C GLU A 138 -36.76 -2.52 -8.73
N GLU A 139 -36.52 -3.09 -7.54
CA GLU A 139 -37.18 -4.33 -7.09
C GLU A 139 -37.96 -4.17 -5.77
N GLY A 140 -37.94 -2.99 -5.15
CA GLY A 140 -38.58 -2.76 -3.84
C GLY A 140 -37.91 -3.48 -2.68
N ARG A 141 -36.69 -4.00 -2.85
CA ARG A 141 -35.95 -4.75 -1.82
C ARG A 141 -35.39 -3.79 -0.75
N GLU A 142 -35.54 -4.18 0.50
CA GLU A 142 -34.95 -3.45 1.62
C GLU A 142 -33.81 -4.24 2.26
N PHE A 143 -32.80 -3.50 2.66
CA PHE A 143 -31.60 -4.06 3.27
C PHE A 143 -31.30 -3.37 4.61
N PRO A 144 -30.82 -4.10 5.61
CA PRO A 144 -30.40 -3.49 6.87
C PRO A 144 -29.17 -2.61 6.66
N LYS A 145 -28.91 -1.72 7.61
CA LYS A 145 -27.66 -0.94 7.62
C LYS A 145 -26.44 -1.85 7.72
N CYS A 146 -25.36 -1.44 7.10
CA CYS A 146 -24.07 -2.13 7.21
C CYS A 146 -23.64 -2.25 8.68
N ASN A 147 -23.24 -3.44 9.10
CA ASN A 147 -22.73 -3.73 10.44
C ASN A 147 -21.31 -4.32 10.43
N THR A 148 -20.62 -4.24 9.29
CA THR A 148 -19.30 -4.87 9.11
C THR A 148 -18.22 -4.30 10.04
N GLU A 149 -18.42 -3.11 10.61
CA GLU A 149 -17.49 -2.55 11.61
C GLU A 149 -17.49 -3.31 12.94
N PHE A 150 -18.56 -4.06 13.23
CA PHE A 150 -18.71 -4.87 14.44
C PHE A 150 -18.41 -6.35 14.20
N ILE A 151 -18.18 -6.75 12.95
CA ILE A 151 -17.84 -8.15 12.61
C ILE A 151 -16.35 -8.35 12.86
N LYS A 152 -16.06 -9.21 13.82
CA LYS A 152 -14.68 -9.59 14.09
C LYS A 152 -14.15 -10.50 12.98
N LEU A 153 -12.97 -10.19 12.49
CA LEU A 153 -12.26 -11.03 11.54
C LEU A 153 -11.71 -12.28 12.24
N SER A 154 -11.57 -13.37 11.50
CA SER A 154 -10.91 -14.58 12.01
C SER A 154 -9.53 -14.22 12.57
N GLY A 155 -9.27 -14.64 13.80
CA GLY A 155 -8.06 -14.25 14.55
C GLY A 155 -8.14 -12.87 15.22
N GLY A 156 -9.24 -12.11 15.08
CA GLY A 156 -9.43 -10.82 15.73
C GLY A 156 -9.84 -10.89 17.20
N ASP A 157 -10.13 -12.10 17.72
CA ASP A 157 -10.52 -12.36 19.10
C ASP A 157 -9.37 -12.88 19.96
N LEU A 158 -8.14 -12.56 19.60
CA LEU A 158 -6.98 -12.96 20.39
C LEU A 158 -7.03 -12.26 21.76
N GLU A 159 -7.09 -13.04 22.83
CA GLU A 159 -6.98 -12.55 24.20
C GLU A 159 -5.59 -11.97 24.51
N ASN A 160 -4.59 -12.38 23.72
CA ASN A 160 -3.19 -11.98 23.84
C ASN A 160 -2.72 -11.24 22.59
N TYR A 161 -1.63 -10.49 22.70
CA TYR A 161 -1.00 -9.83 21.56
C TYR A 161 -0.61 -10.85 20.47
N PRO A 162 -0.71 -10.48 19.19
CA PRO A 162 -0.32 -11.37 18.07
C PRO A 162 1.08 -11.97 18.19
N SER A 163 2.02 -11.27 18.86
CA SER A 163 3.36 -11.78 19.16
C SER A 163 3.37 -12.96 20.11
N ASP A 164 2.47 -12.98 21.09
CA ASP A 164 2.40 -14.06 22.09
C ASP A 164 1.67 -15.27 21.49
N TYR A 165 0.64 -15.02 20.68
CA TYR A 165 -0.02 -16.05 19.90
C TYR A 165 0.95 -16.71 18.93
N ALA A 166 1.76 -15.94 18.20
CA ALA A 166 2.77 -16.45 17.29
C ALA A 166 3.85 -17.28 18.02
N ARG A 167 4.25 -16.90 19.24
CA ARG A 167 5.19 -17.71 20.04
C ARG A 167 4.59 -19.06 20.45
N ASN A 168 3.32 -19.09 20.81
CA ASN A 168 2.62 -20.31 21.21
C ASN A 168 2.35 -21.24 20.04
N LEU A 169 2.17 -20.69 18.82
CA LEU A 169 2.08 -21.45 17.57
C LEU A 169 3.45 -21.92 17.03
N GLN A 170 4.55 -21.38 17.56
CA GLN A 170 5.88 -21.62 16.99
C GLN A 170 6.31 -23.10 17.02
N GLU A 171 5.84 -23.87 17.96
CA GLU A 171 6.18 -25.30 18.00
C GLU A 171 5.40 -26.09 16.95
N ASP A 172 4.13 -25.79 16.76
CA ASP A 172 3.28 -26.45 15.76
C ASP A 172 3.61 -26.00 14.33
N PHE A 173 3.96 -24.71 14.12
CA PHE A 173 4.30 -24.17 12.79
C PHE A 173 5.73 -24.47 12.35
N LYS A 174 6.67 -24.62 13.25
CA LYS A 174 8.02 -25.07 12.89
C LYS A 174 8.01 -26.43 12.23
N GLN A 175 7.10 -27.28 12.64
CA GLN A 175 6.95 -28.64 12.08
C GLN A 175 6.38 -28.66 10.66
N PHE A 176 5.67 -27.59 10.24
CA PHE A 176 5.03 -27.53 8.92
C PHE A 176 5.80 -26.74 7.85
N TYR A 177 6.77 -25.90 8.23
CA TYR A 177 7.44 -24.97 7.31
C TYR A 177 8.96 -24.99 7.33
N LEU A 178 9.59 -25.88 8.11
CA LEU A 178 11.06 -26.00 8.23
C LEU A 178 11.59 -27.42 7.96
N ASP A 179 10.76 -28.34 7.55
CA ASP A 179 11.08 -29.59 6.86
C ASP A 179 10.80 -29.36 5.35
#